data_913780984dd3b0f4f54f737b3eb53c1f
#
_entry.id   913780984dd3b0f4f54f737b3eb53c1f
#
_cell.length_a   1.000
_cell.length_b   1.000
_cell.length_c   1.000
_cell.angle_alpha   90.00
_cell.angle_beta   90.00
_cell.angle_gamma   90.00
#
_symmetry.space_group_name_H-M   'P 1'
#
loop_
_entity.id
_entity.type
_entity.pdbx_description
1 polymer ?
#
loop_
_entity_poly.entity_id
_entity_poly.type
_entity_poly.pdbx_seq_one_letter_code
_entity_poly.pdbx_strand_id
1 'polypeptide(L)'
;MMGMKLAGIGLIAICLLAVGAAPYPPVEAGAQPPRAARLVAIGDLHADVDGARRAFRLAGAINERDAWIGGNLVVVQTGDFLGRGSEDREMLDFLLDLQARAKAAGGTLHLLIGNHEVFAARLDHRWVHPDAFAAFNDIPGLDLRQKALAALPPGERARGAAMMPGGRYARQLAAFPTVLRVGDTIFAHGGVLPMWAKHGIDRINTEVREWLAGRTAEPASAQGLDDGSADDGVMWSRHFAVDEFVQACAVLKESLSILRARRMVVAHTRQPTITSRCQDQVWAIDVGISRYYGGELQVLEIIDDRQVRVVSPGY
;
A
#
# COMPACT_ATOMS: atom_id res chain seq x y z
N MET A 1 -38.84 49.90 -34.05
CA MET A 1 -37.71 49.91 -33.11
C MET A 1 -37.88 48.74 -32.17
N MET A 2 -37.16 47.66 -32.44
CA MET A 2 -37.28 46.40 -31.73
C MET A 2 -35.97 46.15 -31.00
N GLY A 3 -36.01 46.27 -29.68
CA GLY A 3 -34.83 46.10 -28.81
C GLY A 3 -34.50 44.62 -28.57
N MET A 4 -33.35 44.22 -29.02
CA MET A 4 -32.78 42.89 -28.80
C MET A 4 -32.14 42.84 -27.42
N LYS A 5 -32.64 41.96 -26.51
CA LYS A 5 -32.01 41.69 -25.23
C LYS A 5 -30.92 40.63 -25.43
N LEU A 6 -29.66 40.98 -25.17
CA LEU A 6 -28.56 40.00 -25.06
C LEU A 6 -28.69 39.22 -23.75
N ALA A 7 -28.76 37.90 -23.86
CA ALA A 7 -28.64 37.00 -22.73
C ALA A 7 -27.15 36.78 -22.41
N GLY A 8 -26.72 37.13 -21.21
CA GLY A 8 -25.38 36.88 -20.71
C GLY A 8 -25.19 35.39 -20.39
N ILE A 9 -24.23 34.78 -21.03
CA ILE A 9 -23.75 33.40 -20.72
C ILE A 9 -22.76 33.54 -19.56
N GLY A 10 -23.18 33.11 -18.37
CA GLY A 10 -22.30 33.03 -17.21
C GLY A 10 -21.33 31.85 -17.38
N LEU A 11 -20.03 32.16 -17.49
CA LEU A 11 -18.96 31.14 -17.36
C LEU A 11 -18.89 30.67 -15.91
N ILE A 12 -19.25 29.43 -15.67
CA ILE A 12 -18.95 28.75 -14.41
C ILE A 12 -17.49 28.29 -14.48
N ALA A 13 -16.60 29.00 -13.78
CA ALA A 13 -15.22 28.55 -13.59
C ALA A 13 -15.21 27.38 -12.61
N ILE A 14 -15.01 26.17 -13.12
CA ILE A 14 -14.74 24.99 -12.29
C ILE A 14 -13.30 25.10 -11.79
N CYS A 15 -13.12 25.55 -10.54
CA CYS A 15 -11.85 25.43 -9.83
C CYS A 15 -11.55 23.96 -9.56
N LEU A 16 -10.73 23.33 -10.40
CA LEU A 16 -10.07 22.07 -10.10
C LEU A 16 -9.05 22.33 -8.98
N LEU A 17 -9.46 22.10 -7.74
CA LEU A 17 -8.52 22.00 -6.63
C LEU A 17 -7.64 20.77 -6.85
N ALA A 18 -6.39 21.00 -7.25
CA ALA A 18 -5.36 20.01 -7.21
C ALA A 18 -5.10 19.65 -5.73
N VAL A 19 -5.69 18.55 -5.26
CA VAL A 19 -5.34 17.97 -3.97
C VAL A 19 -3.97 17.33 -4.13
N GLY A 20 -2.93 18.13 -3.91
CA GLY A 20 -1.59 17.62 -3.70
C GLY A 20 -1.58 16.88 -2.37
N ALA A 21 -1.38 15.56 -2.39
CA ALA A 21 -1.10 14.81 -1.17
C ALA A 21 0.13 15.44 -0.50
N ALA A 22 -0.04 15.98 0.72
CA ALA A 22 1.08 16.48 1.49
C ALA A 22 2.06 15.31 1.75
N PRO A 23 3.37 15.50 1.57
CA PRO A 23 4.34 14.45 1.88
C PRO A 23 4.22 14.08 3.36
N TYR A 24 4.44 12.80 3.68
CA TYR A 24 4.56 12.36 5.07
C TYR A 24 5.57 13.28 5.78
N PRO A 25 5.21 13.88 6.93
CA PRO A 25 6.15 14.72 7.65
C PRO A 25 7.36 13.88 8.07
N PRO A 26 8.59 14.43 7.99
CA PRO A 26 9.76 13.75 8.52
C PRO A 26 9.54 13.46 10.00
N VAL A 27 9.87 12.24 10.44
CA VAL A 27 9.84 11.89 11.87
C VAL A 27 10.97 12.66 12.53
N GLU A 28 10.65 13.59 13.44
CA GLU A 28 11.66 14.32 14.19
C GLU A 28 12.53 13.34 14.99
N ALA A 29 13.84 13.46 14.85
CA ALA A 29 14.80 12.63 15.54
C ALA A 29 14.67 12.87 17.06
N GLY A 30 14.11 11.87 17.79
CA GLY A 30 13.94 11.93 19.25
C GLY A 30 12.48 11.97 19.72
N ALA A 31 11.51 12.27 18.89
CA ALA A 31 10.10 12.17 19.26
C ALA A 31 9.67 10.69 19.31
N GLN A 32 8.97 10.29 20.39
CA GLN A 32 8.33 8.97 20.38
C GLN A 32 7.26 8.97 19.28
N PRO A 33 7.25 7.94 18.41
CA PRO A 33 6.24 7.88 17.35
C PRO A 33 4.83 7.86 17.96
N PRO A 34 3.84 8.47 17.29
CA PRO A 34 2.49 8.51 17.80
C PRO A 34 1.95 7.09 18.02
N ARG A 35 1.37 6.86 19.19
CA ARG A 35 0.70 5.58 19.52
C ARG A 35 -0.77 5.70 19.18
N ALA A 36 -1.30 4.69 18.51
CA ALA A 36 -2.72 4.55 18.29
C ALA A 36 -3.34 3.77 19.47
N ALA A 37 -4.46 4.23 19.99
CA ALA A 37 -5.22 3.47 20.99
C ALA A 37 -5.75 2.17 20.37
N ARG A 38 -6.17 2.21 19.10
CA ARG A 38 -6.57 1.05 18.32
C ARG A 38 -5.99 1.15 16.91
N LEU A 39 -5.28 0.11 16.49
CA LEU A 39 -4.72 -0.04 15.16
C LEU A 39 -5.17 -1.38 14.59
N VAL A 40 -5.49 -1.39 13.27
CA VAL A 40 -5.77 -2.64 12.54
C VAL A 40 -4.87 -2.70 11.32
N ALA A 41 -4.19 -3.84 11.12
CA ALA A 41 -3.40 -4.12 9.93
C ALA A 41 -4.15 -5.10 9.01
N ILE A 42 -4.11 -4.81 7.71
CA ILE A 42 -4.74 -5.59 6.63
C ILE A 42 -3.64 -6.03 5.68
N GLY A 43 -3.60 -7.32 5.35
CA GLY A 43 -2.68 -7.90 4.37
C GLY A 43 -3.05 -7.60 2.92
N ASP A 44 -2.54 -8.40 2.01
CA ASP A 44 -2.63 -8.23 0.57
C ASP A 44 -4.07 -8.28 0.05
N LEU A 45 -4.41 -7.40 -0.90
CA LEU A 45 -5.77 -7.24 -1.44
C LEU A 45 -5.90 -7.61 -2.91
N HIS A 46 -4.82 -7.47 -3.68
CA HIS A 46 -4.70 -7.93 -5.07
C HIS A 46 -5.90 -7.61 -5.96
N ALA A 47 -6.24 -6.32 -6.08
CA ALA A 47 -7.27 -5.81 -6.95
C ALA A 47 -8.63 -6.57 -6.84
N ASP A 48 -8.99 -6.99 -5.63
CA ASP A 48 -10.31 -7.49 -5.25
C ASP A 48 -11.00 -6.47 -4.34
N VAL A 49 -11.77 -5.57 -4.92
CA VAL A 49 -12.43 -4.47 -4.19
C VAL A 49 -13.46 -4.99 -3.20
N ASP A 50 -14.16 -6.08 -3.50
CA ASP A 50 -15.10 -6.70 -2.56
C ASP A 50 -14.36 -7.34 -1.39
N GLY A 51 -13.22 -7.98 -1.64
CA GLY A 51 -12.34 -8.50 -0.60
C GLY A 51 -11.83 -7.38 0.30
N ALA A 52 -11.41 -6.25 -0.27
CA ALA A 52 -11.01 -5.07 0.45
C ALA A 52 -12.14 -4.53 1.33
N ARG A 53 -13.35 -4.33 0.79
CA ARG A 53 -14.53 -3.89 1.55
C ARG A 53 -14.80 -4.79 2.75
N ARG A 54 -14.77 -6.12 2.55
CA ARG A 54 -14.95 -7.08 3.64
C ARG A 54 -13.88 -6.92 4.72
N ALA A 55 -12.61 -6.76 4.34
CA ALA A 55 -11.51 -6.57 5.30
C ALA A 55 -11.65 -5.25 6.09
N PHE A 56 -11.99 -4.15 5.41
CA PHE A 56 -12.22 -2.86 6.09
C PHE A 56 -13.47 -2.87 6.99
N ARG A 57 -14.52 -3.61 6.64
CA ARG A 57 -15.69 -3.83 7.52
C ARG A 57 -15.32 -4.65 8.73
N LEU A 58 -14.58 -5.75 8.55
CA LEU A 58 -14.09 -6.58 9.66
C LEU A 58 -13.19 -5.77 10.61
N ALA A 59 -12.37 -4.86 10.07
CA ALA A 59 -11.57 -3.92 10.85
C ALA A 59 -12.44 -2.92 11.65
N GLY A 60 -13.74 -2.81 11.35
CA GLY A 60 -14.63 -1.78 11.91
C GLY A 60 -14.30 -0.38 11.40
N ALA A 61 -13.65 -0.29 10.23
CA ALA A 61 -13.27 0.98 9.59
C ALA A 61 -14.41 1.59 8.78
N ILE A 62 -15.18 0.75 8.06
CA ILE A 62 -16.28 1.19 7.19
C ILE A 62 -17.57 0.43 7.49
N ASN A 63 -18.70 1.03 7.11
CA ASN A 63 -20.01 0.40 7.09
C ASN A 63 -20.35 -0.17 5.70
N GLU A 64 -21.60 -0.69 5.54
CA GLU A 64 -22.09 -1.27 4.27
C GLU A 64 -22.16 -0.28 3.10
N ARG A 65 -22.08 1.02 3.35
CA ARG A 65 -22.08 2.09 2.34
C ARG A 65 -20.70 2.68 2.10
N ASP A 66 -19.64 1.96 2.54
CA ASP A 66 -18.24 2.37 2.48
C ASP A 66 -17.94 3.71 3.21
N ALA A 67 -18.83 4.15 4.11
CA ALA A 67 -18.58 5.31 4.94
C ALA A 67 -17.64 4.96 6.10
N TRP A 68 -16.65 5.80 6.39
CA TRP A 68 -15.77 5.62 7.53
C TRP A 68 -16.55 5.76 8.84
N ILE A 69 -16.49 4.73 9.68
CA ILE A 69 -17.13 4.66 10.99
C ILE A 69 -16.13 4.40 12.12
N GLY A 70 -14.85 4.24 11.79
CA GLY A 70 -13.80 3.89 12.75
C GLY A 70 -13.42 5.00 13.73
N GLY A 71 -13.98 6.23 13.58
CA GLY A 71 -13.55 7.36 14.40
C GLY A 71 -12.04 7.60 14.24
N ASN A 72 -11.30 7.60 15.35
CA ASN A 72 -9.84 7.77 15.40
C ASN A 72 -9.03 6.48 15.14
N LEU A 73 -9.65 5.44 14.60
CA LEU A 73 -8.96 4.20 14.21
C LEU A 73 -7.81 4.49 13.25
N VAL A 74 -6.68 3.83 13.49
CA VAL A 74 -5.57 3.75 12.55
C VAL A 74 -5.64 2.42 11.82
N VAL A 75 -5.70 2.45 10.50
CA VAL A 75 -5.61 1.25 9.65
C VAL A 75 -4.31 1.30 8.86
N VAL A 76 -3.59 0.19 8.81
CA VAL A 76 -2.40 0.00 7.96
C VAL A 76 -2.68 -1.13 6.98
N GLN A 77 -2.78 -0.82 5.70
CA GLN A 77 -2.77 -1.80 4.63
C GLN A 77 -1.32 -1.98 4.17
N THR A 78 -0.83 -3.22 4.14
CA THR A 78 0.60 -3.53 4.08
C THR A 78 1.18 -3.70 2.68
N GLY A 79 0.53 -3.14 1.65
CA GLY A 79 0.96 -3.23 0.24
C GLY A 79 0.28 -4.37 -0.52
N ASP A 80 0.62 -4.52 -1.79
CA ASP A 80 0.00 -5.48 -2.71
C ASP A 80 -1.53 -5.33 -2.79
N PHE A 81 -1.98 -4.11 -2.97
CA PHE A 81 -3.38 -3.86 -3.32
C PHE A 81 -3.64 -3.95 -4.82
N LEU A 82 -2.60 -4.01 -5.68
CA LEU A 82 -2.67 -4.18 -7.13
C LEU A 82 -2.40 -5.61 -7.59
N GLY A 83 -2.76 -5.87 -8.86
CA GLY A 83 -2.44 -7.10 -9.58
C GLY A 83 -3.22 -8.32 -9.11
N ARG A 84 -3.10 -9.42 -9.85
CA ARG A 84 -3.82 -10.69 -9.69
C ARG A 84 -5.32 -10.58 -10.01
N GLY A 85 -6.04 -9.66 -9.35
CA GLY A 85 -7.44 -9.34 -9.65
C GLY A 85 -7.58 -8.38 -10.83
N SER A 86 -8.83 -8.12 -11.22
CA SER A 86 -9.17 -7.32 -12.41
C SER A 86 -9.48 -5.85 -12.11
N GLU A 87 -9.49 -5.45 -10.85
CA GLU A 87 -10.04 -4.16 -10.41
C GLU A 87 -8.95 -3.17 -9.95
N ASP A 88 -7.77 -3.17 -10.62
CA ASP A 88 -6.61 -2.33 -10.26
C ASP A 88 -6.97 -0.85 -10.07
N ARG A 89 -7.67 -0.28 -11.05
CA ARG A 89 -8.03 1.13 -11.01
C ARG A 89 -9.09 1.41 -9.94
N GLU A 90 -10.12 0.57 -9.89
CA GLU A 90 -11.19 0.72 -8.89
C GLU A 90 -10.63 0.59 -7.46
N MET A 91 -9.69 -0.34 -7.25
CA MET A 91 -8.99 -0.50 -5.97
C MET A 91 -8.23 0.77 -5.58
N LEU A 92 -7.46 1.35 -6.51
CA LEU A 92 -6.74 2.60 -6.25
C LEU A 92 -7.69 3.74 -5.90
N ASP A 93 -8.73 3.93 -6.70
CA ASP A 93 -9.70 5.00 -6.50
C ASP A 93 -10.45 4.80 -5.17
N PHE A 94 -10.84 3.56 -4.83
CA PHE A 94 -11.47 3.20 -3.57
C PHE A 94 -10.56 3.51 -2.35
N LEU A 95 -9.30 3.08 -2.38
CA LEU A 95 -8.37 3.26 -1.27
C LEU A 95 -8.01 4.73 -1.06
N LEU A 96 -7.81 5.50 -2.14
CA LEU A 96 -7.53 6.94 -2.07
C LEU A 96 -8.72 7.73 -1.50
N ASP A 97 -9.94 7.42 -1.94
CA ASP A 97 -11.15 8.03 -1.40
C ASP A 97 -11.36 7.65 0.08
N LEU A 98 -11.15 6.38 0.42
CA LEU A 98 -11.25 5.93 1.81
C LEU A 98 -10.21 6.59 2.72
N GLN A 99 -8.99 6.82 2.23
CA GLN A 99 -7.95 7.57 2.96
C GLN A 99 -8.39 9.00 3.26
N ALA A 100 -9.01 9.67 2.28
CA ALA A 100 -9.55 11.01 2.47
C ALA A 100 -10.72 11.04 3.47
N ARG A 101 -11.64 10.07 3.40
CA ARG A 101 -12.75 9.91 4.35
C ARG A 101 -12.26 9.60 5.77
N ALA A 102 -11.28 8.72 5.92
CA ALA A 102 -10.66 8.43 7.21
C ALA A 102 -10.13 9.69 7.88
N LYS A 103 -9.33 10.47 7.12
CA LYS A 103 -8.77 11.75 7.59
C LYS A 103 -9.85 12.76 7.98
N ALA A 104 -10.89 12.90 7.17
CA ALA A 104 -12.00 13.82 7.46
C ALA A 104 -12.78 13.44 8.75
N ALA A 105 -12.83 12.15 9.08
CA ALA A 105 -13.49 11.62 10.27
C ALA A 105 -12.57 11.52 11.51
N GLY A 106 -11.32 11.98 11.43
CA GLY A 106 -10.35 11.92 12.52
C GLY A 106 -9.60 10.59 12.66
N GLY A 107 -9.78 9.68 11.72
CA GLY A 107 -9.03 8.42 11.60
C GLY A 107 -7.84 8.55 10.64
N THR A 108 -7.15 7.42 10.44
CA THR A 108 -6.00 7.37 9.54
C THR A 108 -5.98 6.05 8.78
N LEU A 109 -5.82 6.11 7.46
CA LEU A 109 -5.51 4.95 6.63
C LEU A 109 -4.12 5.13 6.03
N HIS A 110 -3.19 4.27 6.41
CA HIS A 110 -1.88 4.16 5.79
C HIS A 110 -1.92 3.05 4.74
N LEU A 111 -1.41 3.35 3.56
CA LEU A 111 -1.22 2.41 2.46
C LEU A 111 0.28 2.25 2.26
N LEU A 112 0.81 1.03 2.29
CA LEU A 112 2.22 0.77 2.05
C LEU A 112 2.44 0.36 0.58
N ILE A 113 3.68 0.50 0.13
CA ILE A 113 4.12 -0.02 -1.16
C ILE A 113 4.54 -1.48 -0.99
N GLY A 114 3.90 -2.37 -1.75
CA GLY A 114 4.29 -3.76 -1.92
C GLY A 114 5.02 -4.00 -3.24
N ASN A 115 5.38 -5.25 -3.50
CA ASN A 115 6.10 -5.59 -4.73
C ASN A 115 5.20 -5.52 -5.98
N HIS A 116 3.88 -5.67 -5.86
CA HIS A 116 2.97 -5.48 -6.99
C HIS A 116 2.87 -4.02 -7.43
N GLU A 117 3.00 -3.05 -6.54
CA GLU A 117 3.12 -1.64 -6.88
C GLU A 117 4.46 -1.36 -7.59
N VAL A 118 5.54 -2.06 -7.19
CA VAL A 118 6.84 -2.01 -7.89
C VAL A 118 6.75 -2.62 -9.28
N PHE A 119 6.11 -3.79 -9.45
CA PHE A 119 5.85 -4.37 -10.79
C PHE A 119 5.10 -3.39 -11.69
N ALA A 120 4.07 -2.73 -11.17
CA ALA A 120 3.31 -1.75 -11.92
C ALA A 120 4.20 -0.59 -12.40
N ALA A 121 5.08 -0.07 -11.54
CA ALA A 121 6.03 1.00 -11.88
C ALA A 121 7.12 0.56 -12.87
N ARG A 122 7.54 -0.71 -12.82
CA ARG A 122 8.49 -1.34 -13.75
C ARG A 122 7.90 -1.65 -15.13
N LEU A 123 6.59 -1.48 -15.33
CA LEU A 123 5.85 -1.95 -16.50
C LEU A 123 5.89 -3.49 -16.65
N ASP A 124 6.05 -4.19 -15.56
CA ASP A 124 5.99 -5.65 -15.52
C ASP A 124 4.53 -6.09 -15.32
N HIS A 125 3.92 -6.55 -16.40
CA HIS A 125 2.50 -6.89 -16.43
C HIS A 125 2.22 -8.38 -16.24
N ARG A 126 3.23 -9.19 -15.87
CA ARG A 126 3.08 -10.66 -15.72
C ARG A 126 1.95 -11.06 -14.78
N TRP A 127 1.66 -10.24 -13.78
CA TRP A 127 0.67 -10.51 -12.74
C TRP A 127 -0.58 -9.63 -12.84
N VAL A 128 -0.76 -8.95 -13.96
CA VAL A 128 -1.96 -8.11 -14.20
C VAL A 128 -3.03 -8.95 -14.87
N HIS A 129 -4.24 -8.92 -14.33
CA HIS A 129 -5.38 -9.57 -14.98
C HIS A 129 -5.69 -8.89 -16.31
N PRO A 130 -5.97 -9.62 -17.41
CA PRO A 130 -6.23 -9.01 -18.72
C PRO A 130 -7.34 -7.94 -18.70
N ASP A 131 -8.39 -8.14 -17.92
CA ASP A 131 -9.51 -7.20 -17.85
C ASP A 131 -9.17 -5.89 -17.13
N ALA A 132 -8.08 -5.85 -16.33
CA ALA A 132 -7.66 -4.65 -15.62
C ALA A 132 -7.17 -3.52 -16.54
N PHE A 133 -6.71 -3.85 -17.75
CA PHE A 133 -6.11 -2.85 -18.65
C PHE A 133 -7.12 -1.84 -19.18
N ALA A 134 -8.30 -2.29 -19.55
CA ALA A 134 -9.32 -1.46 -20.19
C ALA A 134 -9.78 -0.28 -19.33
N ALA A 135 -9.76 -0.47 -18.01
CA ALA A 135 -10.16 0.55 -17.04
C ALA A 135 -9.29 1.82 -17.08
N PHE A 136 -8.11 1.78 -17.68
CA PHE A 136 -7.21 2.94 -17.77
C PHE A 136 -7.35 3.75 -19.09
N ASN A 137 -8.14 3.27 -20.06
CA ASN A 137 -8.19 3.87 -21.40
C ASN A 137 -8.87 5.25 -21.42
N ASP A 138 -9.73 5.56 -20.47
CA ASP A 138 -10.46 6.84 -20.37
C ASP A 138 -9.73 7.89 -19.53
N ILE A 139 -8.53 7.60 -19.03
CA ILE A 139 -7.76 8.55 -18.23
C ILE A 139 -7.21 9.65 -19.15
N PRO A 140 -7.62 10.93 -18.94
CA PRO A 140 -7.19 12.00 -19.81
C PRO A 140 -5.70 12.35 -19.60
N GLY A 141 -5.03 12.77 -20.69
CA GLY A 141 -3.68 13.33 -20.65
C GLY A 141 -2.56 12.30 -20.52
N LEU A 142 -2.83 11.00 -20.71
CA LEU A 142 -1.78 9.98 -20.78
C LEU A 142 -1.04 10.09 -22.12
N ASP A 143 0.29 10.19 -22.09
CA ASP A 143 1.12 10.09 -23.30
C ASP A 143 1.48 8.62 -23.56
N LEU A 144 0.76 8.00 -24.49
CA LEU A 144 0.93 6.59 -24.87
C LEU A 144 2.11 6.37 -25.84
N ARG A 145 2.78 7.45 -26.29
CA ARG A 145 3.90 7.39 -27.25
C ARG A 145 5.27 7.36 -26.57
N GLN A 146 5.30 7.38 -25.24
CA GLN A 146 6.55 7.31 -24.49
C GLN A 146 7.35 6.07 -24.87
N LYS A 147 8.66 6.23 -25.08
CA LYS A 147 9.55 5.15 -25.52
C LYS A 147 9.49 3.93 -24.58
N ALA A 148 9.34 4.15 -23.29
CA ALA A 148 9.24 3.08 -22.29
C ALA A 148 8.04 2.15 -22.54
N LEU A 149 6.96 2.64 -23.17
CA LEU A 149 5.74 1.88 -23.45
C LEU A 149 5.80 1.12 -24.77
N ALA A 150 6.86 1.29 -25.58
CA ALA A 150 6.93 0.74 -26.92
C ALA A 150 6.89 -0.79 -26.95
N ALA A 151 7.44 -1.44 -25.91
CA ALA A 151 7.46 -2.90 -25.76
C ALA A 151 6.11 -3.48 -25.32
N LEU A 152 5.19 -2.65 -24.79
CA LEU A 152 3.89 -3.10 -24.33
C LEU A 152 2.90 -3.23 -25.49
N PRO A 153 2.02 -4.25 -25.44
CA PRO A 153 0.85 -4.32 -26.33
C PRO A 153 0.04 -3.02 -26.29
N PRO A 154 -0.58 -2.58 -27.39
CA PRO A 154 -1.35 -1.33 -27.41
C PRO A 154 -2.40 -1.21 -26.33
N GLY A 155 -3.12 -2.30 -25.99
CA GLY A 155 -4.16 -2.32 -24.95
C GLY A 155 -3.63 -2.15 -23.52
N GLU A 156 -2.33 -2.34 -23.28
CA GLU A 156 -1.71 -2.25 -21.96
C GLU A 156 -1.05 -0.89 -21.69
N ARG A 157 -0.86 -0.08 -22.75
CA ARG A 157 -0.09 1.17 -22.69
C ARG A 157 -0.73 2.22 -21.79
N ALA A 158 -2.05 2.29 -21.73
CA ALA A 158 -2.74 3.27 -20.89
C ALA A 158 -2.47 3.01 -19.40
N ARG A 159 -2.56 1.74 -18.94
CA ARG A 159 -2.16 1.36 -17.59
C ARG A 159 -0.67 1.63 -17.37
N GLY A 160 0.19 1.23 -18.32
CA GLY A 160 1.62 1.48 -18.25
C GLY A 160 1.94 2.97 -18.09
N ALA A 161 1.35 3.85 -18.91
CA ALA A 161 1.55 5.30 -18.83
C ALA A 161 1.07 5.90 -17.50
N ALA A 162 0.01 5.33 -16.91
CA ALA A 162 -0.50 5.78 -15.62
C ALA A 162 0.37 5.34 -14.45
N MET A 163 1.00 4.15 -14.54
CA MET A 163 1.72 3.49 -13.45
C MET A 163 3.24 3.66 -13.49
N MET A 164 3.85 3.92 -14.66
CA MET A 164 5.30 4.13 -14.74
C MET A 164 5.76 5.32 -13.89
N PRO A 165 7.03 5.38 -13.46
CA PRO A 165 7.56 6.49 -12.66
C PRO A 165 7.24 7.85 -13.29
N GLY A 166 6.66 8.76 -12.51
CA GLY A 166 6.15 10.05 -12.98
C GLY A 166 4.76 9.99 -13.62
N GLY A 167 4.18 8.82 -13.83
CA GLY A 167 2.80 8.64 -14.27
C GLY A 167 1.78 9.13 -13.23
N ARG A 168 0.52 9.24 -13.66
CA ARG A 168 -0.54 9.81 -12.79
C ARG A 168 -0.68 9.06 -11.47
N TYR A 169 -0.83 7.73 -11.52
CA TYR A 169 -0.98 6.91 -10.32
C TYR A 169 0.36 6.66 -9.60
N ALA A 170 1.47 6.54 -10.33
CA ALA A 170 2.78 6.44 -9.70
C ALA A 170 3.08 7.65 -8.78
N ARG A 171 2.69 8.87 -9.17
CA ARG A 171 2.81 10.05 -8.30
C ARG A 171 1.90 9.99 -7.06
N GLN A 172 0.77 9.30 -7.12
CA GLN A 172 -0.07 9.04 -5.94
C GLN A 172 0.56 7.97 -5.05
N LEU A 173 1.06 6.87 -5.64
CA LEU A 173 1.82 5.84 -4.93
C LEU A 173 3.06 6.41 -4.24
N ALA A 174 3.73 7.41 -4.83
CA ALA A 174 4.87 8.10 -4.25
C ALA A 174 4.56 8.79 -2.89
N ALA A 175 3.29 8.99 -2.54
CA ALA A 175 2.89 9.49 -1.23
C ALA A 175 2.83 8.39 -0.16
N PHE A 176 2.91 7.12 -0.52
CA PHE A 176 2.81 5.99 0.41
C PHE A 176 4.19 5.57 0.90
N PRO A 177 4.34 5.24 2.19
CA PRO A 177 5.60 4.73 2.71
C PRO A 177 5.85 3.29 2.26
N THR A 178 7.10 2.91 2.12
CA THR A 178 7.54 1.52 1.95
C THR A 178 7.65 0.82 3.30
N VAL A 179 8.13 1.56 4.31
CA VAL A 179 8.21 1.12 5.71
C VAL A 179 7.54 2.17 6.57
N LEU A 180 6.67 1.73 7.47
CA LEU A 180 5.95 2.60 8.39
C LEU A 180 6.23 2.20 9.83
N ARG A 181 6.39 3.18 10.70
CA ARG A 181 6.38 2.99 12.14
C ARG A 181 5.16 3.62 12.78
N VAL A 182 4.41 2.85 13.57
CA VAL A 182 3.35 3.36 14.44
C VAL A 182 3.60 2.82 15.85
N GLY A 183 3.83 3.69 16.80
CA GLY A 183 4.25 3.28 18.14
C GLY A 183 5.53 2.45 18.11
N ASP A 184 5.51 1.29 18.75
CA ASP A 184 6.64 0.34 18.81
C ASP A 184 6.55 -0.76 17.72
N THR A 185 5.65 -0.58 16.72
CA THR A 185 5.43 -1.55 15.64
C THR A 185 5.97 -1.01 14.32
N ILE A 186 6.74 -1.83 13.60
CA ILE A 186 7.20 -1.60 12.22
C ILE A 186 6.29 -2.37 11.28
N PHE A 187 5.86 -1.72 10.21
CA PHE A 187 5.09 -2.32 9.11
C PHE A 187 5.92 -2.24 7.84
N ALA A 188 6.06 -3.36 7.15
CA ALA A 188 6.69 -3.47 5.84
C ALA A 188 6.02 -4.59 5.07
N HIS A 189 6.01 -4.53 3.75
CA HIS A 189 5.39 -5.58 2.95
C HIS A 189 6.13 -6.93 3.10
N GLY A 190 7.43 -7.00 2.77
CA GLY A 190 8.22 -8.23 2.93
C GLY A 190 8.94 -8.32 4.28
N GLY A 191 9.55 -7.21 4.72
CA GLY A 191 10.27 -7.16 5.98
C GLY A 191 11.49 -6.25 5.94
N VAL A 192 11.99 -5.86 7.10
CA VAL A 192 13.15 -4.97 7.23
C VAL A 192 14.32 -5.75 7.83
N LEU A 193 15.23 -6.23 7.00
CA LEU A 193 16.44 -6.91 7.41
C LEU A 193 17.45 -5.92 8.04
N PRO A 194 18.45 -6.38 8.82
CA PRO A 194 19.40 -5.49 9.50
C PRO A 194 20.11 -4.49 8.58
N MET A 195 20.40 -4.88 7.35
CA MET A 195 21.01 -3.97 6.36
C MET A 195 20.09 -2.78 6.05
N TRP A 196 18.81 -3.03 5.86
CA TRP A 196 17.81 -1.98 5.59
C TRP A 196 17.46 -1.19 6.84
N ALA A 197 17.45 -1.83 8.01
CA ALA A 197 17.32 -1.13 9.29
C ALA A 197 18.45 -0.12 9.49
N LYS A 198 19.69 -0.50 9.15
CA LYS A 198 20.88 0.41 9.18
C LYS A 198 20.80 1.49 8.10
N HIS A 199 20.23 1.18 6.92
CA HIS A 199 20.02 2.16 5.85
C HIS A 199 19.06 3.27 6.27
N GLY A 200 18.07 2.93 7.08
CA GLY A 200 17.11 3.85 7.72
C GLY A 200 15.78 3.99 6.98
N ILE A 201 14.69 3.98 7.75
CA ILE A 201 13.32 4.04 7.23
C ILE A 201 13.08 5.27 6.38
N ASP A 202 13.50 6.45 6.85
CA ASP A 202 13.27 7.71 6.14
C ASP A 202 13.98 7.74 4.78
N ARG A 203 15.17 7.14 4.72
CA ARG A 203 15.93 7.05 3.49
C ARG A 203 15.28 6.09 2.50
N ILE A 204 14.88 4.89 2.94
CA ILE A 204 14.13 3.93 2.12
C ILE A 204 12.89 4.61 1.52
N ASN A 205 12.07 5.23 2.37
CA ASN A 205 10.83 5.89 1.95
C ASN A 205 11.10 7.04 0.97
N THR A 206 12.17 7.81 1.19
CA THR A 206 12.55 8.91 0.31
C THR A 206 12.99 8.40 -1.06
N GLU A 207 13.85 7.40 -1.10
CA GLU A 207 14.39 6.82 -2.34
C GLU A 207 13.25 6.26 -3.22
N VAL A 208 12.34 5.47 -2.64
CA VAL A 208 11.20 4.90 -3.37
C VAL A 208 10.22 5.99 -3.84
N ARG A 209 9.95 6.99 -3.00
CA ARG A 209 9.13 8.15 -3.35
C ARG A 209 9.69 8.93 -4.54
N GLU A 210 10.99 9.24 -4.53
CA GLU A 210 11.64 9.98 -5.61
C GLU A 210 11.62 9.21 -6.93
N TRP A 211 11.81 7.90 -6.87
CA TRP A 211 11.70 7.02 -8.02
C TRP A 211 10.27 7.00 -8.58
N LEU A 212 9.26 6.68 -7.77
CA LEU A 212 7.86 6.63 -8.21
C LEU A 212 7.38 7.99 -8.75
N ALA A 213 7.90 9.09 -8.21
CA ALA A 213 7.63 10.42 -8.73
C ALA A 213 8.35 10.73 -10.07
N GLY A 214 9.19 9.83 -10.56
CA GLY A 214 9.93 9.97 -11.82
C GLY A 214 11.13 10.91 -11.74
N ARG A 215 11.66 11.15 -10.53
CA ARG A 215 12.80 12.08 -10.32
C ARG A 215 14.14 11.38 -10.24
N THR A 216 14.17 10.09 -9.91
CA THR A 216 15.39 9.27 -9.82
C THR A 216 15.22 7.94 -10.55
N ALA A 217 16.31 7.21 -10.74
CA ALA A 217 16.26 5.80 -11.11
C ALA A 217 15.74 4.96 -9.95
N GLU A 218 15.37 3.71 -10.25
CA GLU A 218 14.92 2.73 -9.26
C GLU A 218 16.00 2.47 -8.20
N PRO A 219 15.68 2.65 -6.90
CA PRO A 219 16.65 2.45 -5.82
C PRO A 219 16.84 0.96 -5.48
N ALA A 220 17.98 0.63 -4.87
CA ALA A 220 18.26 -0.72 -4.39
C ALA A 220 17.21 -1.22 -3.38
N SER A 221 16.62 -0.33 -2.59
CA SER A 221 15.56 -0.65 -1.62
C SER A 221 14.25 -1.11 -2.26
N ALA A 222 14.02 -0.79 -3.55
CA ALA A 222 12.88 -1.27 -4.32
C ALA A 222 13.18 -2.54 -5.13
N GLN A 223 14.47 -2.89 -5.30
CA GLN A 223 14.87 -4.04 -6.10
C GLN A 223 14.55 -5.35 -5.40
N GLY A 224 14.23 -6.36 -6.20
CA GLY A 224 13.98 -7.73 -5.79
C GLY A 224 13.56 -8.57 -6.98
N LEU A 225 13.63 -9.89 -6.82
CA LEU A 225 13.28 -10.88 -7.82
C LEU A 225 12.05 -11.66 -7.35
N ASP A 226 11.12 -11.88 -8.27
CA ASP A 226 9.96 -12.74 -8.03
C ASP A 226 10.22 -14.13 -8.60
N ASP A 227 11.29 -14.76 -8.14
CA ASP A 227 11.69 -16.11 -8.54
C ASP A 227 11.52 -17.15 -7.39
N GLY A 228 10.93 -16.70 -6.26
CA GLY A 228 10.75 -17.54 -5.07
C GLY A 228 12.02 -17.72 -4.24
N SER A 229 13.14 -17.09 -4.64
CA SER A 229 14.35 -17.06 -3.83
C SER A 229 14.18 -16.20 -2.57
N ALA A 230 15.06 -16.41 -1.61
CA ALA A 230 15.14 -15.53 -0.42
C ALA A 230 15.70 -14.17 -0.85
N ASP A 231 14.81 -13.26 -1.21
CA ASP A 231 15.18 -11.90 -1.54
C ASP A 231 15.34 -11.08 -0.27
N ASP A 232 16.37 -10.23 -0.26
CA ASP A 232 16.67 -9.35 0.87
C ASP A 232 15.96 -7.99 0.76
N GLY A 233 15.24 -7.73 -0.32
CA GLY A 233 14.51 -6.48 -0.55
C GLY A 233 13.38 -6.26 0.46
N VAL A 234 13.14 -5.00 0.83
CA VAL A 234 12.13 -4.63 1.85
C VAL A 234 10.72 -5.09 1.48
N MET A 235 10.40 -5.11 0.18
CA MET A 235 9.10 -5.53 -0.34
C MET A 235 9.07 -6.98 -0.82
N TRP A 236 10.21 -7.69 -0.73
CA TRP A 236 10.38 -9.03 -1.33
C TRP A 236 10.74 -10.09 -0.31
N SER A 237 11.30 -9.68 0.83
CA SER A 237 11.82 -10.60 1.84
C SER A 237 10.74 -11.53 2.39
N ARG A 238 11.08 -12.80 2.47
CA ARG A 238 10.24 -13.85 3.08
C ARG A 238 10.84 -14.38 4.39
N HIS A 239 11.98 -13.83 4.82
CA HIS A 239 12.77 -14.31 5.96
C HIS A 239 11.97 -14.45 7.26
N PHE A 240 10.96 -13.61 7.46
CA PHE A 240 10.19 -13.59 8.71
C PHE A 240 8.88 -14.37 8.63
N ALA A 241 8.49 -14.82 7.43
CA ALA A 241 7.19 -15.42 7.17
C ALA A 241 7.25 -16.90 6.79
N VAL A 242 8.46 -17.50 6.60
CA VAL A 242 8.65 -18.92 6.31
C VAL A 242 9.51 -19.60 7.40
N ASP A 243 9.29 -20.90 7.61
CA ASP A 243 9.96 -21.66 8.69
C ASP A 243 11.38 -22.13 8.30
N GLU A 244 11.74 -22.04 7.01
CA GLU A 244 13.02 -22.53 6.47
C GLU A 244 14.20 -21.66 6.91
N PHE A 245 13.98 -20.45 7.38
CA PHE A 245 15.04 -19.57 7.85
C PHE A 245 15.36 -19.80 9.33
N VAL A 246 16.24 -20.73 9.61
CA VAL A 246 16.63 -21.14 10.98
C VAL A 246 17.11 -19.97 11.86
N GLN A 247 17.64 -18.90 11.26
CA GLN A 247 18.13 -17.73 11.99
C GLN A 247 17.14 -16.54 11.98
N ALA A 248 15.92 -16.71 11.46
CA ALA A 248 14.97 -15.61 11.30
C ALA A 248 14.77 -14.78 12.57
N CYS A 249 14.64 -15.44 13.72
CA CYS A 249 14.44 -14.74 14.99
C CYS A 249 15.67 -13.94 15.46
N ALA A 250 16.89 -14.41 15.19
CA ALA A 250 18.11 -13.66 15.52
C ALA A 250 18.25 -12.45 14.61
N VAL A 251 18.01 -12.61 13.32
CA VAL A 251 17.98 -11.51 12.33
C VAL A 251 16.89 -10.49 12.66
N LEU A 252 15.70 -10.94 13.01
CA LEU A 252 14.60 -10.07 13.44
C LEU A 252 14.99 -9.24 14.68
N LYS A 253 15.57 -9.90 15.68
CA LYS A 253 16.01 -9.24 16.92
C LYS A 253 17.04 -8.14 16.65
N GLU A 254 17.99 -8.38 15.73
CA GLU A 254 18.95 -7.34 15.30
C GLU A 254 18.22 -6.18 14.64
N SER A 255 17.33 -6.45 13.68
CA SER A 255 16.53 -5.43 13.00
C SER A 255 15.73 -4.58 13.99
N LEU A 256 14.97 -5.22 14.88
CA LEU A 256 14.15 -4.53 15.88
C LEU A 256 15.00 -3.71 16.86
N SER A 257 16.19 -4.19 17.23
CA SER A 257 17.13 -3.44 18.08
C SER A 257 17.61 -2.16 17.41
N ILE A 258 18.02 -2.23 16.12
CA ILE A 258 18.45 -1.07 15.34
C ILE A 258 17.29 -0.08 15.20
N LEU A 259 16.09 -0.57 14.88
CA LEU A 259 14.90 0.22 14.69
C LEU A 259 14.28 0.70 16.02
N ARG A 260 14.78 0.23 17.17
CA ARG A 260 14.20 0.50 18.50
C ARG A 260 12.70 0.22 18.54
N ALA A 261 12.28 -0.91 17.98
CA ALA A 261 10.90 -1.36 17.88
C ALA A 261 10.69 -2.65 18.67
N ARG A 262 9.44 -2.92 19.03
CA ARG A 262 9.06 -4.13 19.76
C ARG A 262 8.72 -5.28 18.81
N ARG A 263 8.06 -4.96 17.69
CA ARG A 263 7.55 -5.95 16.75
C ARG A 263 7.59 -5.46 15.31
N MET A 264 7.46 -6.41 14.38
CA MET A 264 7.30 -6.16 12.97
C MET A 264 6.03 -6.86 12.46
N VAL A 265 5.29 -6.21 11.58
CA VAL A 265 4.16 -6.80 10.85
C VAL A 265 4.54 -6.85 9.37
N VAL A 266 4.43 -8.04 8.77
CA VAL A 266 4.81 -8.32 7.38
C VAL A 266 3.66 -9.01 6.64
N ALA A 267 3.66 -8.91 5.32
CA ALA A 267 2.70 -9.55 4.41
C ALA A 267 3.43 -10.38 3.34
N HIS A 268 3.10 -10.24 2.03
CA HIS A 268 3.83 -10.82 0.90
C HIS A 268 3.86 -12.35 0.85
N THR A 269 4.03 -13.00 1.96
CA THR A 269 4.14 -14.46 2.06
C THR A 269 2.88 -15.02 2.66
N ARG A 270 2.07 -15.64 1.80
CA ARG A 270 0.77 -16.16 2.18
C ARG A 270 0.85 -17.20 3.30
N GLN A 271 0.02 -17.01 4.31
CA GLN A 271 -0.18 -17.88 5.45
C GLN A 271 -1.58 -18.52 5.40
N PRO A 272 -1.78 -19.73 5.95
CA PRO A 272 -3.14 -20.26 6.13
C PRO A 272 -4.00 -19.42 7.08
N THR A 273 -3.38 -18.82 8.07
CA THR A 273 -3.97 -17.90 9.05
C THR A 273 -2.92 -16.89 9.47
N ILE A 274 -3.33 -15.71 9.95
CA ILE A 274 -2.38 -14.75 10.53
C ILE A 274 -1.55 -15.46 11.59
N THR A 275 -0.24 -15.44 11.43
CA THR A 275 0.69 -16.25 12.24
C THR A 275 1.73 -15.34 12.90
N SER A 276 1.94 -15.54 14.21
CA SER A 276 3.07 -14.94 14.91
C SER A 276 4.26 -15.87 14.96
N ARG A 277 5.46 -15.30 14.98
CA ARG A 277 6.74 -16.00 15.16
C ARG A 277 7.64 -15.22 16.10
N CYS A 278 8.73 -15.88 16.52
CA CYS A 278 9.76 -15.24 17.36
C CYS A 278 9.18 -14.60 18.64
N GLN A 279 8.33 -15.34 19.37
CA GLN A 279 7.68 -14.88 20.61
C GLN A 279 6.87 -13.57 20.36
N ASP A 280 6.02 -13.58 19.36
CA ASP A 280 5.13 -12.48 18.94
C ASP A 280 5.88 -11.20 18.50
N GLN A 281 7.17 -11.32 18.18
CA GLN A 281 7.95 -10.21 17.67
C GLN A 281 7.76 -9.97 16.16
N VAL A 282 7.25 -10.96 15.40
CA VAL A 282 6.81 -10.77 14.02
C VAL A 282 5.43 -11.39 13.81
N TRP A 283 4.61 -10.73 13.01
CA TRP A 283 3.29 -11.15 12.58
C TRP A 283 3.22 -11.16 11.07
N ALA A 284 3.02 -12.35 10.47
CA ALA A 284 2.79 -12.53 9.03
C ALA A 284 1.29 -12.51 8.78
N ILE A 285 0.80 -11.52 8.04
CA ILE A 285 -0.63 -11.20 7.95
C ILE A 285 -1.25 -11.37 6.57
N ASP A 286 -0.46 -11.72 5.54
CA ASP A 286 -1.04 -12.11 4.25
C ASP A 286 -1.71 -13.48 4.38
N VAL A 287 -3.03 -13.50 4.34
CA VAL A 287 -3.85 -14.73 4.38
C VAL A 287 -4.58 -14.99 3.06
N GLY A 288 -4.23 -14.25 2.00
CA GLY A 288 -4.82 -14.42 0.68
C GLY A 288 -6.28 -13.98 0.61
N ILE A 289 -6.62 -12.81 1.16
CA ILE A 289 -7.99 -12.27 1.25
C ILE A 289 -8.71 -12.22 -0.11
N SER A 290 -7.96 -11.98 -1.18
CA SER A 290 -8.53 -11.80 -2.52
C SER A 290 -9.16 -13.09 -3.07
N ARG A 291 -10.17 -12.94 -3.94
CA ARG A 291 -10.79 -14.04 -4.71
C ARG A 291 -9.77 -14.86 -5.50
N TYR A 292 -8.68 -14.22 -5.93
CA TYR A 292 -7.60 -14.91 -6.66
C TYR A 292 -6.96 -16.02 -5.82
N TYR A 293 -6.74 -15.76 -4.54
CA TYR A 293 -6.12 -16.71 -3.63
C TYR A 293 -7.14 -17.55 -2.85
N GLY A 294 -8.35 -17.03 -2.62
CA GLY A 294 -9.42 -17.73 -1.92
C GLY A 294 -9.09 -18.10 -0.48
N GLY A 295 -8.27 -17.27 0.18
CA GLY A 295 -7.87 -17.49 1.56
C GLY A 295 -8.88 -16.94 2.58
N GLU A 296 -8.47 -16.94 3.83
CA GLU A 296 -9.30 -16.53 4.95
C GLU A 296 -9.47 -15.00 5.01
N LEU A 297 -10.57 -14.56 5.57
CA LEU A 297 -10.77 -13.15 5.89
C LEU A 297 -10.34 -12.88 7.33
N GLN A 298 -9.14 -12.37 7.50
CA GLN A 298 -8.58 -12.02 8.82
C GLN A 298 -7.88 -10.66 8.78
N VAL A 299 -7.89 -9.97 9.91
CA VAL A 299 -7.12 -8.74 10.12
C VAL A 299 -6.40 -8.81 11.47
N LEU A 300 -5.27 -8.11 11.61
CA LEU A 300 -4.52 -8.05 12.86
C LEU A 300 -4.88 -6.77 13.62
N GLU A 301 -5.35 -6.88 14.84
CA GLU A 301 -5.66 -5.75 15.69
C GLU A 301 -4.62 -5.57 16.78
N ILE A 302 -4.18 -4.32 17.00
CA ILE A 302 -3.23 -3.92 18.05
C ILE A 302 -3.90 -2.85 18.91
N ILE A 303 -4.06 -3.13 20.21
CA ILE A 303 -4.69 -2.24 21.19
C ILE A 303 -3.62 -1.70 22.13
N ASP A 304 -3.58 -0.36 22.30
CA ASP A 304 -2.67 0.38 23.17
C ASP A 304 -1.19 0.02 22.93
N ASP A 305 -0.88 -0.36 21.67
CA ASP A 305 0.46 -0.80 21.25
C ASP A 305 0.99 -2.02 22.06
N ARG A 306 0.12 -2.77 22.70
CA ARG A 306 0.47 -3.89 23.61
C ARG A 306 -0.22 -5.18 23.25
N GLN A 307 -1.54 -5.19 23.25
CA GLN A 307 -2.33 -6.38 22.98
C GLN A 307 -2.47 -6.58 21.48
N VAL A 308 -2.14 -7.77 21.00
CA VAL A 308 -2.27 -8.14 19.60
C VAL A 308 -3.25 -9.30 19.50
N ARG A 309 -4.21 -9.20 18.60
CA ARG A 309 -5.16 -10.29 18.34
C ARG A 309 -5.51 -10.40 16.87
N VAL A 310 -5.79 -11.61 16.44
CA VAL A 310 -6.37 -11.90 15.13
C VAL A 310 -7.88 -11.71 15.22
N VAL A 311 -8.45 -10.96 14.30
CA VAL A 311 -9.89 -10.77 14.15
C VAL A 311 -10.34 -11.52 12.90
N SER A 312 -11.32 -12.40 13.07
CA SER A 312 -11.98 -13.16 12.00
C SER A 312 -13.48 -12.88 12.02
N PRO A 313 -14.22 -13.12 10.93
CA PRO A 313 -15.68 -13.07 10.98
C PRO A 313 -16.22 -14.00 12.07
N GLY A 314 -17.19 -13.51 12.85
CA GLY A 314 -17.92 -14.39 13.81
C GLY A 314 -18.71 -15.43 13.01
N TYR A 315 -18.61 -16.69 13.41
CA TYR A 315 -19.51 -17.75 12.95
C TYR A 315 -20.85 -17.63 13.65
#